data_62465e9d0f79690f3231c7338e882564
#
_entry.id   62465e9d0f79690f3231c7338e882564
#
_cell.length_a   1.000
_cell.length_b   1.000
_cell.length_c   1.000
_cell.angle_alpha   90.00
_cell.angle_beta   90.00
_cell.angle_gamma   90.00
#
_symmetry.space_group_name_H-M   'P 1'
#
loop_
_entity.id
_entity.type
_entity.pdbx_description
1 polymer ?
#
loop_
_entity_poly.entity_id
_entity_poly.type
_entity_poly.pdbx_seq_one_letter_code
_entity_poly.pdbx_strand_id
1 'polypeptide(L)'
;MTAKDRIERISTWIRDYAVKHNIESLVVGVSGGIDSAVVSTLCALTGIQTYVLSMPIRQKDDQHDRSVDHCLRLLENFQNVHWETIHLTEVFENFEKLFPANNKLALANSRSRLRMTALYQVAQEHNGIVVGTGNKVEDFGVGFFTKYGDGGVDISPIADCLKSEVWDMGREMGISEDIISAEPTDGLWDEDRTDEDQLGMTYPQLEEAMRFAASDERPTDPGKLKNLMKFLSIQKKAQHKMVPIPVCKLGD
;
A
#
# COMPACT_ATOMS: atom_id res chain seq x y z
N MET A 1 -20.25 -7.19 -6.32
CA MET A 1 -19.93 -5.83 -6.84
C MET A 1 -18.95 -6.01 -7.98
N THR A 2 -19.16 -5.37 -9.13
CA THR A 2 -18.22 -5.43 -10.26
C THR A 2 -16.98 -4.56 -9.99
N ALA A 3 -15.91 -4.76 -10.77
CA ALA A 3 -14.73 -3.90 -10.69
C ALA A 3 -15.09 -2.43 -10.97
N LYS A 4 -15.92 -2.18 -11.98
CA LYS A 4 -16.41 -0.85 -12.33
C LYS A 4 -17.17 -0.18 -11.19
N ASP A 5 -18.09 -0.91 -10.54
CA ASP A 5 -18.85 -0.37 -9.38
C ASP A 5 -17.93 -0.01 -8.21
N ARG A 6 -16.86 -0.82 -7.98
CA ARG A 6 -15.85 -0.51 -6.95
C ARG A 6 -15.08 0.75 -7.28
N ILE A 7 -14.60 0.88 -8.51
CA ILE A 7 -13.87 2.05 -8.97
C ILE A 7 -14.70 3.32 -8.76
N GLU A 8 -15.95 3.32 -9.21
CA GLU A 8 -16.86 4.45 -9.06
C GLU A 8 -17.13 4.78 -7.58
N ARG A 9 -17.41 3.76 -6.78
CA ARG A 9 -17.68 3.94 -5.35
C ARG A 9 -16.48 4.48 -4.59
N ILE A 10 -15.27 3.95 -4.85
CA ILE A 10 -14.07 4.35 -4.13
C ILE A 10 -13.64 5.76 -4.56
N SER A 11 -13.61 6.08 -5.86
CA SER A 11 -13.26 7.41 -6.34
C SER A 11 -14.25 8.48 -5.85
N THR A 12 -15.55 8.16 -5.81
CA THR A 12 -16.56 9.03 -5.21
C THR A 12 -16.31 9.24 -3.71
N TRP A 13 -16.02 8.17 -2.96
CA TRP A 13 -15.74 8.25 -1.54
C TRP A 13 -14.50 9.11 -1.23
N ILE A 14 -13.41 8.97 -2.01
CA ILE A 14 -12.21 9.81 -1.87
C ILE A 14 -12.57 11.28 -2.08
N ARG A 15 -13.29 11.59 -3.17
CA ARG A 15 -13.72 12.96 -3.49
C ARG A 15 -14.59 13.55 -2.39
N ASP A 16 -15.60 12.82 -1.93
CA ASP A 16 -16.53 13.28 -0.92
C ASP A 16 -15.82 13.51 0.43
N TYR A 17 -14.86 12.66 0.78
CA TYR A 17 -14.01 12.84 1.95
C TYR A 17 -13.20 14.13 1.86
N ALA A 18 -12.52 14.36 0.74
CA ALA A 18 -11.70 15.55 0.54
C ALA A 18 -12.54 16.83 0.58
N VAL A 19 -13.68 16.86 -0.12
CA VAL A 19 -14.60 18.00 -0.11
C VAL A 19 -15.11 18.28 1.31
N LYS A 20 -15.53 17.25 2.03
CA LYS A 20 -16.04 17.39 3.41
C LYS A 20 -15.02 18.00 4.37
N HIS A 21 -13.75 17.71 4.16
CA HIS A 21 -12.65 18.12 5.04
C HIS A 21 -11.83 19.29 4.49
N ASN A 22 -12.27 19.94 3.39
CA ASN A 22 -11.59 21.05 2.71
C ASN A 22 -10.15 20.70 2.31
N ILE A 23 -9.93 19.47 1.81
CA ILE A 23 -8.66 18.98 1.30
C ILE A 23 -8.52 19.40 -0.15
N GLU A 24 -7.40 20.03 -0.49
CA GLU A 24 -7.15 20.59 -1.83
C GLU A 24 -6.38 19.62 -2.73
N SER A 25 -5.62 18.68 -2.13
CA SER A 25 -4.83 17.74 -2.90
C SER A 25 -4.73 16.34 -2.27
N LEU A 26 -4.44 15.35 -3.11
CA LEU A 26 -4.21 13.95 -2.76
C LEU A 26 -2.76 13.59 -3.09
N VAL A 27 -2.04 12.98 -2.16
CA VAL A 27 -0.64 12.59 -2.35
C VAL A 27 -0.49 11.10 -2.24
N VAL A 28 0.07 10.45 -3.26
CA VAL A 28 0.19 8.99 -3.37
C VAL A 28 1.62 8.60 -3.75
N GLY A 29 2.20 7.66 -3.01
CA GLY A 29 3.44 7.01 -3.42
C GLY A 29 3.21 5.96 -4.50
N VAL A 30 3.94 6.03 -5.61
CA VAL A 30 3.86 5.05 -6.72
C VAL A 30 5.10 4.18 -6.68
N SER A 31 4.91 2.91 -6.31
CA SER A 31 6.00 1.94 -6.15
C SER A 31 6.33 1.13 -7.41
N GLY A 32 5.44 1.16 -8.43
CA GLY A 32 5.47 0.25 -9.58
C GLY A 32 4.72 -1.07 -9.34
N GLY A 33 4.05 -1.23 -8.19
CA GLY A 33 3.16 -2.34 -7.88
C GLY A 33 1.69 -2.00 -8.12
N ILE A 34 0.85 -3.04 -8.23
CA ILE A 34 -0.56 -2.91 -8.62
C ILE A 34 -1.38 -2.04 -7.66
N ASP A 35 -1.17 -2.15 -6.34
CA ASP A 35 -1.96 -1.39 -5.35
C ASP A 35 -1.74 0.12 -5.52
N SER A 36 -0.48 0.55 -5.65
CA SER A 36 -0.15 1.97 -5.85
C SER A 36 -0.64 2.48 -7.20
N ALA A 37 -0.62 1.66 -8.25
CA ALA A 37 -1.14 2.01 -9.57
C ALA A 37 -2.67 2.16 -9.55
N VAL A 38 -3.39 1.27 -8.87
CA VAL A 38 -4.84 1.35 -8.68
C VAL A 38 -5.22 2.59 -7.88
N VAL A 39 -4.57 2.84 -6.73
CA VAL A 39 -4.91 3.98 -5.86
C VAL A 39 -4.61 5.31 -6.53
N SER A 40 -3.46 5.46 -7.18
CA SER A 40 -3.12 6.70 -7.90
C SER A 40 -4.10 7.00 -9.04
N THR A 41 -4.54 5.96 -9.76
CA THR A 41 -5.58 6.10 -10.80
C THR A 41 -6.94 6.48 -10.18
N LEU A 42 -7.34 5.88 -9.06
CA LEU A 42 -8.56 6.25 -8.33
C LEU A 42 -8.54 7.71 -7.87
N CYS A 43 -7.39 8.19 -7.38
CA CYS A 43 -7.20 9.59 -7.01
C CYS A 43 -7.33 10.51 -8.23
N ALA A 44 -6.70 10.17 -9.34
CA ALA A 44 -6.79 10.94 -10.59
C ALA A 44 -8.25 11.06 -11.08
N LEU A 45 -9.04 9.99 -11.00
CA LEU A 45 -10.45 9.95 -11.36
C LEU A 45 -11.35 10.88 -10.54
N THR A 46 -10.90 11.33 -9.34
CA THR A 46 -11.67 12.26 -8.51
C THR A 46 -11.77 13.67 -9.10
N GLY A 47 -10.83 14.05 -9.96
CA GLY A 47 -10.64 15.42 -10.46
C GLY A 47 -9.95 16.37 -9.45
N ILE A 48 -9.63 15.91 -8.24
CA ILE A 48 -8.85 16.67 -7.24
C ILE A 48 -7.38 16.67 -7.63
N GLN A 49 -6.63 17.73 -7.33
CA GLN A 49 -5.19 17.79 -7.58
C GLN A 49 -4.51 16.59 -6.94
N THR A 50 -3.81 15.80 -7.73
CA THR A 50 -3.20 14.54 -7.30
C THR A 50 -1.71 14.55 -7.56
N TYR A 51 -0.92 14.46 -6.50
CA TYR A 51 0.53 14.38 -6.55
C TYR A 51 0.95 12.91 -6.45
N VAL A 52 1.55 12.37 -7.51
CA VAL A 52 2.08 11.01 -7.54
C VAL A 52 3.58 11.06 -7.39
N LEU A 53 4.12 10.38 -6.39
CA LEU A 53 5.53 10.46 -6.02
C LEU A 53 6.24 9.13 -6.27
N SER A 54 7.29 9.15 -7.09
CA SER A 54 8.28 8.08 -7.19
C SER A 54 9.41 8.36 -6.20
N MET A 55 9.68 7.44 -5.28
CA MET A 55 10.64 7.66 -4.18
C MET A 55 11.66 6.52 -4.11
N PRO A 56 12.60 6.45 -5.08
CA PRO A 56 13.57 5.36 -5.12
C PRO A 56 14.56 5.42 -3.94
N ILE A 57 14.76 4.25 -3.29
CA ILE A 57 15.83 4.00 -2.31
C ILE A 57 16.49 2.68 -2.72
N ARG A 58 17.60 2.73 -3.45
CA ARG A 58 18.27 1.54 -4.02
C ARG A 58 17.29 0.62 -4.73
N GLN A 59 16.31 1.20 -5.40
CA GLN A 59 15.25 0.46 -6.07
C GLN A 59 15.79 -0.16 -7.35
N LYS A 60 15.28 -1.35 -7.73
CA LYS A 60 15.62 -2.01 -8.99
C LYS A 60 15.11 -1.22 -10.19
N ASP A 61 15.85 -1.27 -11.28
CA ASP A 61 15.53 -0.52 -12.49
C ASP A 61 14.14 -0.89 -13.03
N ASP A 62 13.81 -2.18 -13.12
CA ASP A 62 12.52 -2.65 -13.64
C ASP A 62 11.31 -2.19 -12.81
N GLN A 63 11.44 -2.15 -11.49
CA GLN A 63 10.40 -1.64 -10.59
C GLN A 63 10.28 -0.12 -10.70
N HIS A 64 11.42 0.57 -10.81
CA HIS A 64 11.46 2.01 -11.01
C HIS A 64 10.83 2.38 -12.35
N ASP A 65 11.21 1.69 -13.43
CA ASP A 65 10.67 1.92 -14.78
C ASP A 65 9.15 1.75 -14.81
N ARG A 66 8.60 0.67 -14.22
CA ARG A 66 7.15 0.50 -14.08
C ARG A 66 6.46 1.66 -13.34
N SER A 67 7.11 2.18 -12.29
CA SER A 67 6.61 3.35 -11.56
C SER A 67 6.57 4.59 -12.44
N VAL A 68 7.65 4.86 -13.18
CA VAL A 68 7.78 6.01 -14.09
C VAL A 68 6.75 5.91 -15.23
N ASP A 69 6.66 4.76 -15.90
CA ASP A 69 5.74 4.54 -17.00
C ASP A 69 4.28 4.74 -16.57
N HIS A 70 3.92 4.26 -15.38
CA HIS A 70 2.59 4.50 -14.84
C HIS A 70 2.33 5.98 -14.55
N CYS A 71 3.27 6.70 -13.96
CA CYS A 71 3.14 8.13 -13.72
C CYS A 71 3.00 8.92 -15.02
N LEU A 72 3.77 8.60 -16.06
CA LEU A 72 3.65 9.21 -17.39
C LEU A 72 2.26 9.00 -17.99
N ARG A 73 1.74 7.76 -17.92
CA ARG A 73 0.36 7.46 -18.39
C ARG A 73 -0.70 8.23 -17.61
N LEU A 74 -0.52 8.46 -16.31
CA LEU A 74 -1.44 9.30 -15.55
C LEU A 74 -1.39 10.75 -16.02
N LEU A 75 -0.21 11.32 -16.24
CA LEU A 75 -0.05 12.68 -16.77
C LEU A 75 -0.69 12.86 -18.16
N GLU A 76 -0.58 11.85 -19.03
CA GLU A 76 -1.17 11.90 -20.36
C GLU A 76 -2.70 11.87 -20.35
N ASN A 77 -3.30 11.19 -19.38
CA ASN A 77 -4.74 10.97 -19.32
C ASN A 77 -5.50 11.90 -18.37
N PHE A 78 -4.81 12.57 -17.42
CA PHE A 78 -5.45 13.36 -16.37
C PHE A 78 -4.76 14.71 -16.18
N GLN A 79 -5.51 15.80 -16.33
CA GLN A 79 -4.98 17.17 -16.18
C GLN A 79 -4.76 17.58 -14.72
N ASN A 80 -5.33 16.87 -13.78
CA ASN A 80 -5.23 17.12 -12.33
C ASN A 80 -4.10 16.31 -11.67
N VAL A 81 -3.24 15.64 -12.44
CA VAL A 81 -2.12 14.85 -11.93
C VAL A 81 -0.81 15.62 -12.06
N HIS A 82 -0.01 15.59 -11.01
CA HIS A 82 1.37 16.09 -10.96
C HIS A 82 2.30 14.94 -10.54
N TRP A 83 3.44 14.81 -11.19
CA TRP A 83 4.42 13.78 -10.87
C TRP A 83 5.76 14.38 -10.45
N GLU A 84 6.32 13.82 -9.39
CA GLU A 84 7.66 14.15 -8.91
C GLU A 84 8.44 12.88 -8.57
N THR A 85 9.76 12.93 -8.80
CA THR A 85 10.69 11.90 -8.30
C THR A 85 11.52 12.48 -7.18
N ILE A 86 11.41 11.89 -5.97
CA ILE A 86 12.18 12.28 -4.80
C ILE A 86 13.24 11.21 -4.52
N HIS A 87 14.49 11.49 -4.85
CA HIS A 87 15.60 10.56 -4.65
C HIS A 87 16.02 10.49 -3.19
N LEU A 88 15.64 9.41 -2.49
CA LEU A 88 15.89 9.23 -1.07
C LEU A 88 17.12 8.35 -0.76
N THR A 89 17.83 7.84 -1.78
CA THR A 89 18.96 6.92 -1.59
C THR A 89 20.06 7.53 -0.73
N GLU A 90 20.51 8.74 -1.02
CA GLU A 90 21.57 9.40 -0.25
C GLU A 90 21.15 9.67 1.20
N VAL A 91 19.90 10.09 1.41
CA VAL A 91 19.32 10.31 2.76
C VAL A 91 19.33 9.00 3.54
N PHE A 92 18.88 7.90 2.92
CA PHE A 92 18.88 6.59 3.55
C PHE A 92 20.28 6.09 3.87
N GLU A 93 21.25 6.24 2.96
CA GLU A 93 22.63 5.81 3.16
C GLU A 93 23.32 6.58 4.31
N ASN A 94 23.04 7.85 4.44
CA ASN A 94 23.56 8.63 5.57
C ASN A 94 22.89 8.21 6.89
N PHE A 95 21.60 7.88 6.87
CA PHE A 95 20.90 7.34 8.04
C PHE A 95 21.44 5.95 8.42
N GLU A 96 21.66 5.06 7.47
CA GLU A 96 22.17 3.70 7.68
C GLU A 96 23.52 3.70 8.42
N LYS A 97 24.43 4.61 8.08
CA LYS A 97 25.74 4.75 8.72
C LYS A 97 25.70 5.00 10.23
N LEU A 98 24.58 5.51 10.75
CA LEU A 98 24.37 5.75 12.17
C LEU A 98 24.11 4.46 12.97
N PHE A 99 23.81 3.35 12.27
CA PHE A 99 23.39 2.07 12.88
C PHE A 99 24.28 0.91 12.48
N PRO A 100 25.48 0.77 13.06
CA PRO A 100 26.47 -0.25 12.63
C PRO A 100 26.03 -1.69 12.88
N ALA A 101 25.02 -1.92 13.75
CA ALA A 101 24.46 -3.26 14.00
C ALA A 101 23.72 -3.89 12.81
N ASN A 102 23.43 -3.11 11.77
CA ASN A 102 22.90 -3.52 10.46
C ASN A 102 21.76 -4.54 10.51
N ASN A 103 20.74 -4.27 11.31
CA ASN A 103 19.53 -5.09 11.31
C ASN A 103 18.73 -4.81 10.03
N LYS A 104 18.76 -5.76 9.08
CA LYS A 104 18.13 -5.62 7.76
C LYS A 104 16.64 -5.27 7.85
N LEU A 105 15.87 -5.91 8.75
CA LEU A 105 14.45 -5.61 8.92
C LEU A 105 14.21 -4.19 9.46
N ALA A 106 15.01 -3.74 10.42
CA ALA A 106 14.90 -2.39 10.93
C ALA A 106 15.22 -1.34 9.87
N LEU A 107 16.21 -1.59 9.02
CA LEU A 107 16.57 -0.73 7.89
C LEU A 107 15.49 -0.73 6.80
N ALA A 108 14.92 -1.90 6.46
CA ALA A 108 13.77 -1.99 5.55
C ALA A 108 12.59 -1.14 6.04
N ASN A 109 12.22 -1.27 7.31
CA ASN A 109 11.18 -0.43 7.92
C ASN A 109 11.55 1.08 7.93
N SER A 110 12.84 1.42 8.01
CA SER A 110 13.28 2.81 7.94
C SER A 110 13.16 3.38 6.52
N ARG A 111 13.37 2.59 5.47
CA ARG A 111 13.07 3.00 4.08
C ARG A 111 11.61 3.36 3.91
N SER A 112 10.69 2.52 4.42
CA SER A 112 9.24 2.80 4.38
C SER A 112 8.90 4.11 5.13
N ARG A 113 9.49 4.34 6.32
CA ARG A 113 9.25 5.58 7.08
C ARG A 113 9.83 6.83 6.43
N LEU A 114 10.97 6.75 5.75
CA LEU A 114 11.50 7.88 4.97
C LEU A 114 10.58 8.26 3.82
N ARG A 115 10.02 7.28 3.11
CA ARG A 115 9.01 7.53 2.08
C ARG A 115 7.76 8.20 2.67
N MET A 116 7.25 7.71 3.80
CA MET A 116 6.11 8.32 4.49
C MET A 116 6.41 9.78 4.85
N THR A 117 7.60 10.09 5.37
CA THR A 117 7.99 11.47 5.71
C THR A 117 7.97 12.37 4.47
N ALA A 118 8.46 11.89 3.32
CA ALA A 118 8.43 12.64 2.07
C ALA A 118 6.99 12.87 1.57
N LEU A 119 6.11 11.85 1.67
CA LEU A 119 4.69 11.99 1.31
C LEU A 119 4.00 13.07 2.14
N TYR A 120 4.20 13.08 3.46
CA TYR A 120 3.61 14.10 4.33
C TYR A 120 4.19 15.49 4.12
N GLN A 121 5.48 15.60 3.75
CA GLN A 121 6.09 16.89 3.38
C GLN A 121 5.35 17.50 2.18
N VAL A 122 5.18 16.75 1.11
CA VAL A 122 4.47 17.21 -0.10
C VAL A 122 2.98 17.46 0.20
N ALA A 123 2.34 16.60 0.99
CA ALA A 123 0.96 16.79 1.37
C ALA A 123 0.74 18.12 2.13
N GLN A 124 1.64 18.45 3.06
CA GLN A 124 1.57 19.70 3.81
C GLN A 124 1.81 20.94 2.93
N GLU A 125 2.72 20.85 1.96
CA GLU A 125 3.02 21.94 1.01
C GLU A 125 1.82 22.28 0.11
N HIS A 126 0.96 21.27 -0.17
CA HIS A 126 -0.16 21.41 -1.10
C HIS A 126 -1.56 21.33 -0.43
N ASN A 127 -1.67 21.60 0.86
CA ASN A 127 -2.92 21.49 1.62
C ASN A 127 -3.64 20.16 1.40
N GLY A 128 -2.87 19.08 1.33
CA GLY A 128 -3.31 17.75 0.96
C GLY A 128 -3.24 16.73 2.07
N ILE A 129 -3.62 15.51 1.71
CA ILE A 129 -3.55 14.33 2.55
C ILE A 129 -2.81 13.19 1.85
N VAL A 130 -2.20 12.31 2.65
CA VAL A 130 -1.55 11.10 2.18
C VAL A 130 -2.58 9.98 2.00
N VAL A 131 -2.66 9.45 0.79
CA VAL A 131 -3.56 8.36 0.43
C VAL A 131 -2.80 7.04 0.45
N GLY A 132 -3.23 6.13 1.32
CA GLY A 132 -2.62 4.81 1.51
C GLY A 132 -2.96 3.83 0.39
N THR A 133 -2.05 2.91 0.16
CA THR A 133 -2.14 1.88 -0.87
C THR A 133 -2.31 0.47 -0.31
N GLY A 134 -2.49 0.34 1.02
CA GLY A 134 -2.69 -0.94 1.69
C GLY A 134 -4.04 -1.57 1.38
N ASN A 135 -4.04 -2.86 1.05
CA ASN A 135 -5.24 -3.64 0.77
C ASN A 135 -5.69 -4.46 1.98
N LYS A 136 -6.88 -5.03 1.89
CA LYS A 136 -7.52 -5.79 2.97
C LYS A 136 -6.70 -6.98 3.46
N VAL A 137 -6.02 -7.68 2.56
CA VAL A 137 -5.30 -8.91 2.88
C VAL A 137 -4.01 -8.61 3.63
N GLU A 138 -3.24 -7.66 3.11
CA GLU A 138 -1.93 -7.30 3.64
C GLU A 138 -2.05 -6.52 4.95
N ASP A 139 -2.67 -5.36 4.94
CA ASP A 139 -2.70 -4.47 6.09
C ASP A 139 -3.65 -4.94 7.18
N PHE A 140 -4.87 -5.30 6.79
CA PHE A 140 -5.93 -5.60 7.75
C PHE A 140 -6.13 -7.10 7.99
N GLY A 141 -5.61 -7.95 7.09
CA GLY A 141 -5.59 -9.40 7.27
C GLY A 141 -4.43 -9.86 8.12
N VAL A 142 -3.21 -9.71 7.62
CA VAL A 142 -1.99 -10.23 8.26
C VAL A 142 -1.12 -9.16 8.92
N GLY A 143 -1.41 -7.87 8.72
CA GLY A 143 -0.61 -6.77 9.25
C GLY A 143 0.76 -6.69 8.59
N PHE A 144 0.84 -6.94 7.29
CA PHE A 144 2.07 -6.89 6.50
C PHE A 144 2.35 -5.46 6.03
N PHE A 145 2.65 -4.60 6.96
CA PHE A 145 3.00 -3.19 6.74
C PHE A 145 3.95 -2.67 7.81
N THR A 146 4.64 -1.59 7.55
CA THR A 146 5.44 -0.85 8.52
C THR A 146 4.58 0.20 9.22
N LYS A 147 4.39 0.07 10.53
CA LYS A 147 3.70 1.09 11.31
C LYS A 147 4.43 2.43 11.20
N TYR A 148 3.70 3.48 10.80
CA TYR A 148 4.25 4.81 10.49
C TYR A 148 5.26 4.81 9.32
N GLY A 149 5.18 3.82 8.44
CA GLY A 149 5.78 3.81 7.13
C GLY A 149 4.66 3.83 6.09
N ASP A 150 4.50 2.75 5.32
CA ASP A 150 3.38 2.55 4.41
C ASP A 150 2.01 2.49 5.11
N GLY A 151 1.97 2.09 6.40
CA GLY A 151 0.77 2.21 7.24
C GLY A 151 0.56 3.61 7.87
N GLY A 152 1.43 4.58 7.60
CA GLY A 152 1.29 5.97 8.05
C GLY A 152 0.61 6.83 6.99
N VAL A 153 -0.71 6.85 6.97
CA VAL A 153 -1.54 7.49 5.95
C VAL A 153 -2.76 8.14 6.56
N ASP A 154 -3.40 9.07 5.86
CA ASP A 154 -4.61 9.76 6.32
C ASP A 154 -5.88 9.00 5.94
N ILE A 155 -5.91 8.39 4.76
CA ILE A 155 -7.03 7.56 4.29
C ILE A 155 -6.51 6.30 3.58
N SER A 156 -7.30 5.22 3.64
CA SER A 156 -6.98 3.92 3.03
C SER A 156 -8.11 3.44 2.13
N PRO A 157 -8.19 3.91 0.87
CA PRO A 157 -9.35 3.71 -0.01
C PRO A 157 -9.57 2.26 -0.44
N ILE A 158 -8.53 1.44 -0.51
CA ILE A 158 -8.63 0.02 -0.89
C ILE A 158 -8.50 -0.95 0.30
N ALA A 159 -8.57 -0.43 1.53
CA ALA A 159 -8.46 -1.22 2.76
C ALA A 159 -9.52 -2.33 2.91
N ASP A 160 -10.66 -2.22 2.24
CA ASP A 160 -11.72 -3.25 2.21
C ASP A 160 -11.71 -4.07 0.91
N CYS A 161 -10.72 -3.92 0.05
CA CYS A 161 -10.56 -4.69 -1.18
C CYS A 161 -9.60 -5.86 -0.97
N LEU A 162 -9.99 -7.05 -1.42
CA LEU A 162 -9.11 -8.20 -1.53
C LEU A 162 -8.06 -7.95 -2.64
N LYS A 163 -6.92 -8.62 -2.57
CA LYS A 163 -5.88 -8.49 -3.61
C LYS A 163 -6.40 -8.86 -5.00
N SER A 164 -7.19 -9.93 -5.08
CA SER A 164 -7.88 -10.33 -6.31
C SER A 164 -8.76 -9.23 -6.88
N GLU A 165 -9.48 -8.50 -6.02
CA GLU A 165 -10.33 -7.38 -6.41
C GLU A 165 -9.52 -6.15 -6.86
N VAL A 166 -8.32 -5.94 -6.32
CA VAL A 166 -7.40 -4.89 -6.76
C VAL A 166 -6.89 -5.20 -8.18
N TRP A 167 -6.51 -6.44 -8.47
CA TRP A 167 -6.15 -6.84 -9.84
C TRP A 167 -7.30 -6.66 -10.83
N ASP A 168 -8.53 -6.98 -10.43
CA ASP A 168 -9.70 -6.79 -11.30
C ASP A 168 -9.95 -5.31 -11.60
N MET A 169 -9.82 -4.43 -10.61
CA MET A 169 -9.89 -2.98 -10.81
C MET A 169 -8.75 -2.49 -11.71
N GLY A 170 -7.53 -3.00 -11.53
CA GLY A 170 -6.40 -2.67 -12.38
C GLY A 170 -6.63 -2.97 -13.86
N ARG A 171 -7.18 -4.16 -14.17
CA ARG A 171 -7.55 -4.54 -15.54
C ARG A 171 -8.65 -3.65 -16.11
N GLU A 172 -9.69 -3.37 -15.32
CA GLU A 172 -10.81 -2.51 -15.74
C GLU A 172 -10.36 -1.07 -16.03
N MET A 173 -9.37 -0.54 -15.30
CA MET A 173 -8.81 0.79 -15.52
C MET A 173 -7.72 0.82 -16.60
N GLY A 174 -7.38 -0.31 -17.22
CA GLY A 174 -6.37 -0.40 -18.28
C GLY A 174 -4.94 -0.14 -17.76
N ILE A 175 -4.64 -0.49 -16.51
CA ILE A 175 -3.26 -0.48 -15.99
C ILE A 175 -2.42 -1.44 -16.81
N SER A 176 -1.14 -1.10 -17.06
CA SER A 176 -0.27 -1.88 -17.94
C SER A 176 -0.10 -3.33 -17.46
N GLU A 177 0.00 -4.25 -18.42
CA GLU A 177 0.18 -5.67 -18.12
C GLU A 177 1.48 -5.94 -17.35
N ASP A 178 2.51 -5.12 -17.56
CA ASP A 178 3.78 -5.19 -16.82
C ASP A 178 3.61 -4.96 -15.32
N ILE A 179 2.62 -4.15 -14.91
CA ILE A 179 2.27 -3.95 -13.49
C ILE A 179 1.32 -5.05 -13.01
N ILE A 180 0.33 -5.44 -13.83
CA ILE A 180 -0.66 -6.45 -13.46
C ILE A 180 -0.02 -7.82 -13.23
N SER A 181 0.96 -8.19 -14.09
CA SER A 181 1.66 -9.47 -14.03
C SER A 181 2.89 -9.48 -13.11
N ALA A 182 3.33 -8.31 -12.62
CA ALA A 182 4.45 -8.23 -11.71
C ALA A 182 4.14 -8.96 -10.39
N GLU A 183 5.09 -9.77 -9.93
CA GLU A 183 4.99 -10.40 -8.62
C GLU A 183 4.97 -9.32 -7.52
N PRO A 184 4.00 -9.38 -6.57
CA PRO A 184 3.95 -8.43 -5.48
C PRO A 184 5.20 -8.46 -4.62
N THR A 185 5.75 -7.29 -4.34
CA THR A 185 6.90 -7.10 -3.46
C THR A 185 6.81 -5.76 -2.75
N ASP A 186 7.24 -5.72 -1.49
CA ASP A 186 7.30 -4.48 -0.70
C ASP A 186 8.42 -3.52 -1.14
N GLY A 187 9.37 -3.99 -1.97
CA GLY A 187 10.48 -3.18 -2.48
C GLY A 187 11.40 -2.61 -1.40
N LEU A 188 11.45 -3.24 -0.23
CA LEU A 188 12.23 -2.79 0.94
C LEU A 188 13.55 -3.53 1.12
N TRP A 189 13.79 -4.58 0.32
CA TRP A 189 14.96 -5.44 0.43
C TRP A 189 15.91 -5.25 -0.75
N ASP A 190 17.20 -5.43 -0.51
CA ASP A 190 18.20 -5.46 -1.58
C ASP A 190 18.19 -6.81 -2.35
N GLU A 191 17.51 -7.83 -1.81
CA GLU A 191 17.35 -9.17 -2.36
C GLU A 191 15.95 -9.32 -2.99
N ASP A 192 15.82 -10.24 -3.97
CA ASP A 192 14.52 -10.58 -4.55
C ASP A 192 13.70 -11.40 -3.56
N ARG A 193 12.73 -10.75 -2.93
CA ARG A 193 11.75 -11.39 -2.06
C ARG A 193 10.36 -10.93 -2.45
N THR A 194 9.52 -11.89 -2.78
CA THR A 194 8.10 -11.62 -2.99
C THR A 194 7.37 -11.54 -1.65
N ASP A 195 6.20 -10.92 -1.64
CA ASP A 195 5.35 -10.90 -0.44
C ASP A 195 4.90 -12.32 -0.07
N GLU A 196 4.62 -13.18 -1.08
CA GLU A 196 4.27 -14.58 -0.86
C GLU A 196 5.41 -15.38 -0.22
N ASP A 197 6.68 -15.11 -0.59
CA ASP A 197 7.85 -15.71 0.07
C ASP A 197 7.96 -15.30 1.54
N GLN A 198 7.75 -14.01 1.82
CA GLN A 198 7.82 -13.47 3.18
C GLN A 198 6.69 -13.99 4.07
N LEU A 199 5.47 -14.07 3.54
CA LEU A 199 4.29 -14.59 4.22
C LEU A 199 4.26 -16.12 4.23
N GLY A 200 4.91 -16.74 3.20
CA GLY A 200 4.92 -18.19 2.95
C GLY A 200 3.52 -18.74 2.67
N MET A 201 2.68 -17.93 2.05
CA MET A 201 1.32 -18.24 1.59
C MET A 201 1.03 -17.42 0.34
N THR A 202 0.31 -18.01 -0.61
CA THR A 202 -0.17 -17.29 -1.79
C THR A 202 -1.36 -16.40 -1.45
N TYR A 203 -1.64 -15.36 -2.26
CA TYR A 203 -2.80 -14.50 -2.05
C TYR A 203 -4.12 -15.27 -2.04
N PRO A 204 -4.39 -16.23 -2.93
CA PRO A 204 -5.60 -17.05 -2.84
C PRO A 204 -5.71 -17.82 -1.51
N GLN A 205 -4.60 -18.31 -0.96
CA GLN A 205 -4.58 -18.98 0.34
C GLN A 205 -4.83 -18.01 1.50
N LEU A 206 -4.30 -16.79 1.42
CA LEU A 206 -4.53 -15.74 2.41
C LEU A 206 -6.00 -15.30 2.41
N GLU A 207 -6.58 -15.05 1.24
CA GLU A 207 -8.00 -14.66 1.10
C GLU A 207 -8.95 -15.76 1.59
N GLU A 208 -8.67 -17.03 1.27
CA GLU A 208 -9.45 -18.15 1.78
C GLU A 208 -9.33 -18.28 3.31
N ALA A 209 -8.12 -18.18 3.85
CA ALA A 209 -7.90 -18.23 5.29
C ALA A 209 -8.57 -17.07 6.02
N MET A 210 -8.54 -15.87 5.44
CA MET A 210 -9.21 -14.68 5.95
C MET A 210 -10.72 -14.86 6.00
N ARG A 211 -11.33 -15.47 4.97
CA ARG A 211 -12.76 -15.79 4.95
C ARG A 211 -13.14 -16.74 6.07
N PHE A 212 -12.37 -17.82 6.29
CA PHE A 212 -12.58 -18.74 7.41
C PHE A 212 -12.39 -18.07 8.78
N ALA A 213 -11.39 -17.16 8.89
CA ALA A 213 -11.16 -16.43 10.13
C ALA A 213 -12.31 -15.48 10.51
N ALA A 214 -13.02 -14.95 9.50
CA ALA A 214 -14.17 -14.05 9.67
C ALA A 214 -15.51 -14.78 9.84
N SER A 215 -15.55 -16.10 9.74
CA SER A 215 -16.76 -16.92 9.88
C SER A 215 -16.63 -17.94 11.01
N ASP A 216 -17.76 -18.54 11.40
CA ASP A 216 -17.78 -19.68 12.34
C ASP A 216 -17.42 -21.00 11.66
N GLU A 217 -17.24 -21.01 10.34
CA GLU A 217 -16.87 -22.19 9.58
C GLU A 217 -15.42 -22.60 9.85
N ARG A 218 -15.19 -23.89 9.96
CA ARG A 218 -13.86 -24.48 10.06
C ARG A 218 -13.58 -25.35 8.84
N PRO A 219 -12.45 -25.19 8.17
CA PRO A 219 -12.10 -26.05 7.06
C PRO A 219 -11.89 -27.48 7.52
N THR A 220 -12.46 -28.44 6.79
CA THR A 220 -12.27 -29.88 7.02
C THR A 220 -11.03 -30.43 6.30
N ASP A 221 -10.59 -29.72 5.27
CA ASP A 221 -9.35 -30.04 4.54
C ASP A 221 -8.13 -29.70 5.40
N PRO A 222 -7.17 -30.64 5.60
CA PRO A 222 -6.02 -30.41 6.44
C PRO A 222 -5.09 -29.29 5.93
N GLY A 223 -4.99 -29.09 4.59
CA GLY A 223 -4.18 -28.05 3.99
C GLY A 223 -4.77 -26.67 4.27
N LYS A 224 -6.08 -26.50 4.10
CA LYS A 224 -6.79 -25.26 4.41
C LYS A 224 -6.76 -24.95 5.91
N LEU A 225 -6.88 -25.96 6.76
CA LEU A 225 -6.74 -25.79 8.21
C LEU A 225 -5.34 -25.30 8.58
N LYS A 226 -4.28 -25.87 7.98
CA LYS A 226 -2.90 -25.42 8.17
C LYS A 226 -2.73 -23.95 7.74
N ASN A 227 -3.29 -23.56 6.60
CA ASN A 227 -3.26 -22.18 6.11
C ASN A 227 -3.98 -21.22 7.07
N LEU A 228 -5.17 -21.60 7.57
CA LEU A 228 -5.89 -20.81 8.57
C LEU A 228 -5.07 -20.61 9.85
N MET A 229 -4.47 -21.67 10.38
CA MET A 229 -3.63 -21.59 11.58
C MET A 229 -2.42 -20.68 11.37
N LYS A 230 -1.78 -20.74 10.19
CA LYS A 230 -0.68 -19.88 9.82
C LYS A 230 -1.12 -18.42 9.73
N PHE A 231 -2.21 -18.14 9.01
CA PHE A 231 -2.81 -16.81 8.91
C PHE A 231 -3.06 -16.20 10.30
N LEU A 232 -3.76 -16.92 11.18
CA LEU A 232 -4.06 -16.46 12.54
C LEU A 232 -2.81 -16.21 13.37
N SER A 233 -1.75 -17.01 13.18
CA SER A 233 -0.46 -16.81 13.86
C SER A 233 0.23 -15.52 13.42
N ILE A 234 0.22 -15.20 12.11
CA ILE A 234 0.80 -13.98 11.56
C ILE A 234 -0.01 -12.78 12.05
N GLN A 235 -1.34 -12.80 11.89
CA GLN A 235 -2.25 -11.76 12.34
C GLN A 235 -2.06 -11.43 13.83
N LYS A 236 -1.99 -12.47 14.70
CA LYS A 236 -1.79 -12.27 16.14
C LYS A 236 -0.49 -11.54 16.47
N LYS A 237 0.60 -11.86 15.76
CA LYS A 237 1.89 -11.18 15.96
C LYS A 237 1.85 -9.71 15.54
N ALA A 238 1.08 -9.39 14.49
CA ALA A 238 0.98 -8.06 13.92
C ALA A 238 -0.14 -7.20 14.56
N GLN A 239 -1.03 -7.80 15.33
CA GLN A 239 -2.25 -7.15 15.84
C GLN A 239 -2.01 -5.81 16.54
N HIS A 240 -0.90 -5.67 17.28
CA HIS A 240 -0.54 -4.41 17.97
C HIS A 240 -0.30 -3.23 17.01
N LYS A 241 -0.01 -3.49 15.72
CA LYS A 241 0.13 -2.46 14.68
C LYS A 241 -1.21 -2.04 14.07
N MET A 242 -2.16 -2.97 14.04
CA MET A 242 -3.45 -2.88 13.33
C MET A 242 -4.54 -2.19 14.15
N VAL A 243 -4.33 -2.05 15.44
CA VAL A 243 -5.32 -1.42 16.35
C VAL A 243 -4.95 0.06 16.60
N PRO A 244 -5.93 0.90 16.99
CA PRO A 244 -5.65 2.25 17.46
C PRO A 244 -4.58 2.27 18.55
N ILE A 245 -3.88 3.40 18.68
CA ILE A 245 -2.83 3.54 19.71
C ILE A 245 -3.47 3.29 21.10
N PRO A 246 -2.97 2.31 21.86
CA PRO A 246 -3.49 2.04 23.20
C PRO A 246 -3.27 3.24 24.13
N VAL A 247 -4.30 3.61 24.86
CA VAL A 247 -4.25 4.71 25.84
C VAL A 247 -4.44 4.12 27.25
N CYS A 248 -3.53 4.47 28.16
CA CYS A 248 -3.70 4.16 29.57
C CYS A 248 -4.80 5.06 30.15
N LYS A 249 -5.93 4.46 30.50
CA LYS A 249 -7.02 5.19 31.19
C LYS A 249 -6.77 5.18 32.68
N LEU A 250 -6.84 6.37 33.32
CA LEU A 250 -6.54 6.56 34.74
C LEU A 250 -7.80 6.50 35.63
N GLY A 251 -8.94 6.20 35.10
CA GLY A 251 -10.23 6.05 35.80
C GLY A 251 -11.38 6.06 34.78
N ASP A 252 -12.53 5.59 35.22
CA ASP A 252 -13.79 5.74 34.48
C ASP A 252 -14.35 7.15 34.66
#